data_341e74fcbf21e1b854dd79608e3a140f
#
_entry.id   341e74fcbf21e1b854dd79608e3a140f
#
_cell.length_a   1.000
_cell.length_b   1.000
_cell.length_c   1.000
_cell.angle_alpha   90.00
_cell.angle_beta   90.00
_cell.angle_gamma   90.00
#
_symmetry.space_group_name_H-M   'P 1'
#
loop_
_entity.id
_entity.type
_entity.pdbx_description
1 polymer ?
#
loop_
_entity_poly.entity_id
_entity_poly.type
_entity_poly.pdbx_seq_one_letter_code
_entity_poly.pdbx_strand_id
1 'polypeptide(L)'
;MIEAVRRIGDYVQSTQGVGGVTIATYLENPNLNDTYKAVLIIVLEERDGDYFFSRVVRDEFIDPIRYLYKKGPSNGTDATPTSMVASKLPKTFDWFLRWFEKYEDYKISDDEKDTIKKMSIALRCQKDRILEELINKYAQKDPDTNAIITLGFEKDNGYSHINEYPLFEKILLLQGKGRYSYKKSQGTSLGENSICCLCEQRKPEVYGFAIPWTFHTYDNRTNLAGGFEISESWKNTPICFDCATVLELGKRFVEEKLSFDFYGFNYLLIPKMARGGDSQEILRILTHKDQKRDQKISQEVRKRLTSDEKEILGIVAKQSDSISTSLLFYKKVKSQYNILLFIDGMIPSRLRTIFNTKNKVDKRFRVYNEKVLNESQKEKETLEFNFKVVRTFFPSSSMMKKFEVMPKNGNFDKIFMDIVNKIFVGNSIDYHLLIKYIILRIRDIFDADHPTNVTTLNGFLLLCYLKELGILKNIRSEMKDMDKLGEGELSIEHLEGLPLEQKIKSFFQSNEAFFTSNAKKAAFLEGVLAQFLLNNQLQKRGAAPFRDKLHGLRMNEALIKRLLPEIQNKLEEYNRNYYRELEEIIARYFILSGENWRESNDELSFYFVLGMDTHKLFKDVREEEDTEGVT
;
A
#
# COMPACT_ATOMS: atom_id res chain seq x y z
N MET A 1 7.63 15.17 -6.99
CA MET A 1 7.25 13.85 -7.58
C MET A 1 7.72 13.74 -9.04
N ILE A 2 7.32 14.59 -9.96
CA ILE A 2 7.62 14.48 -11.41
C ILE A 2 9.13 14.40 -11.68
N GLU A 3 9.93 15.32 -11.10
CA GLU A 3 11.39 15.30 -11.21
C GLU A 3 12.02 13.99 -10.69
N ALA A 4 11.54 13.47 -9.56
CA ALA A 4 12.03 12.22 -9.02
C ALA A 4 11.78 11.05 -9.97
N VAL A 5 10.59 10.99 -10.58
CA VAL A 5 10.26 9.96 -11.57
C VAL A 5 11.07 10.11 -12.86
N ARG A 6 11.34 11.33 -13.30
CA ARG A 6 12.24 11.56 -14.42
C ARG A 6 13.64 11.02 -14.13
N ARG A 7 14.21 11.29 -12.94
CA ARG A 7 15.53 10.74 -12.53
C ARG A 7 15.55 9.21 -12.48
N ILE A 8 14.44 8.58 -12.08
CA ILE A 8 14.29 7.14 -12.18
C ILE A 8 14.34 6.69 -13.66
N GLY A 9 13.69 7.44 -14.56
CA GLY A 9 13.77 7.21 -15.99
C GLY A 9 15.18 7.34 -16.54
N ASP A 10 15.94 8.36 -16.13
CA ASP A 10 17.36 8.54 -16.49
C ASP A 10 18.20 7.33 -16.04
N TYR A 11 17.94 6.80 -14.82
CA TYR A 11 18.59 5.58 -14.34
C TYR A 11 18.28 4.35 -15.22
N VAL A 12 17.00 4.14 -15.55
CA VAL A 12 16.60 3.01 -16.40
C VAL A 12 17.23 3.13 -17.79
N GLN A 13 17.25 4.33 -18.36
CA GLN A 13 17.89 4.60 -19.64
C GLN A 13 19.40 4.28 -19.61
N SER A 14 20.10 4.68 -18.54
CA SER A 14 21.54 4.41 -18.40
C SER A 14 21.86 2.93 -18.24
N THR A 15 21.00 2.17 -17.52
CA THR A 15 21.19 0.72 -17.31
C THR A 15 20.88 -0.11 -18.54
N GLN A 16 20.07 0.38 -19.46
CA GLN A 16 19.79 -0.28 -20.74
C GLN A 16 20.84 0.01 -21.83
N GLY A 17 21.88 0.77 -21.52
CA GLY A 17 22.94 1.13 -22.48
C GLY A 17 22.51 2.07 -23.59
N VAL A 18 21.34 2.70 -23.45
CA VAL A 18 20.78 3.64 -24.43
C VAL A 18 21.33 5.04 -24.14
N GLY A 19 22.42 5.40 -24.78
CA GLY A 19 22.99 6.74 -24.67
C GLY A 19 22.13 7.80 -25.39
N GLY A 20 21.69 8.82 -24.67
CA GLY A 20 20.88 9.93 -25.21
C GLY A 20 19.39 9.60 -25.37
N VAL A 21 18.59 10.59 -25.75
CA VAL A 21 17.19 10.40 -26.11
C VAL A 21 17.12 9.79 -27.51
N THR A 22 16.96 8.49 -27.57
CA THR A 22 16.79 7.76 -28.81
C THR A 22 15.33 7.30 -28.93
N ILE A 23 14.92 6.96 -30.13
CA ILE A 23 13.65 6.31 -30.38
C ILE A 23 13.45 5.07 -29.51
N ALA A 24 14.52 4.36 -29.20
CA ALA A 24 14.51 3.20 -28.31
C ALA A 24 13.89 3.48 -26.92
N THR A 25 14.09 4.69 -26.37
CA THR A 25 13.46 5.10 -25.09
C THR A 25 11.94 5.23 -25.20
N TYR A 26 11.45 5.61 -26.38
CA TYR A 26 10.00 5.77 -26.63
C TYR A 26 9.30 4.45 -26.91
N LEU A 27 10.01 3.46 -27.45
CA LEU A 27 9.48 2.15 -27.78
C LEU A 27 9.09 1.32 -26.53
N GLU A 28 8.25 0.32 -26.75
CA GLU A 28 7.91 -0.69 -25.75
C GLU A 28 8.47 -2.05 -26.18
N ASN A 29 8.95 -2.83 -25.22
CA ASN A 29 9.34 -4.22 -25.48
C ASN A 29 8.10 -5.11 -25.36
N PRO A 30 7.55 -5.66 -26.47
CA PRO A 30 6.41 -6.54 -26.41
C PRO A 30 6.75 -7.91 -25.80
N ASN A 31 8.02 -8.29 -25.78
CA ASN A 31 8.49 -9.57 -25.24
C ASN A 31 9.14 -9.45 -23.85
N LEU A 32 8.72 -8.52 -23.03
CA LEU A 32 9.27 -8.28 -21.69
C LEU A 32 9.21 -9.52 -20.78
N ASN A 33 8.19 -10.38 -20.98
CA ASN A 33 7.94 -11.58 -20.16
C ASN A 33 8.17 -12.89 -20.95
N ASP A 34 8.99 -12.88 -21.98
CA ASP A 34 9.29 -14.04 -22.83
C ASP A 34 8.05 -14.73 -23.45
N THR A 35 6.93 -14.00 -23.57
CA THR A 35 5.69 -14.52 -24.12
C THR A 35 5.61 -14.40 -25.64
N TYR A 36 6.19 -13.35 -26.22
CA TYR A 36 6.12 -13.03 -27.65
C TYR A 36 7.45 -13.32 -28.34
N LYS A 37 7.76 -14.60 -28.48
CA LYS A 37 9.07 -15.05 -29.03
C LYS A 37 9.10 -15.11 -30.56
N ALA A 38 7.94 -15.34 -31.20
CA ALA A 38 7.83 -15.42 -32.65
C ALA A 38 7.46 -14.05 -33.26
N VAL A 39 8.06 -13.73 -34.40
CA VAL A 39 7.75 -12.56 -35.19
C VAL A 39 7.29 -13.00 -36.60
N LEU A 40 6.10 -12.57 -37.00
CA LEU A 40 5.54 -12.81 -38.33
C LEU A 40 5.73 -11.55 -39.15
N ILE A 41 6.63 -11.59 -40.12
CA ILE A 41 7.02 -10.45 -40.92
C ILE A 41 6.35 -10.57 -42.30
N ILE A 42 5.48 -9.60 -42.60
CA ILE A 42 4.85 -9.47 -43.92
C ILE A 42 5.83 -8.71 -44.80
N VAL A 43 6.42 -9.35 -45.79
CA VAL A 43 7.43 -8.76 -46.64
C VAL A 43 6.79 -8.17 -47.88
N LEU A 44 7.02 -6.88 -48.13
CA LEU A 44 6.65 -6.19 -49.36
C LEU A 44 7.88 -6.00 -50.23
N GLU A 45 7.68 -6.10 -51.54
CA GLU A 45 8.67 -5.80 -52.56
C GLU A 45 8.26 -4.50 -53.27
N GLU A 46 9.22 -3.59 -53.46
CA GLU A 46 9.06 -2.36 -54.23
C GLU A 46 9.51 -2.59 -55.68
N ARG A 47 8.64 -2.32 -56.65
CA ARG A 47 8.94 -2.36 -58.07
C ARG A 47 8.36 -1.13 -58.76
N ASP A 48 9.18 -0.37 -59.44
CA ASP A 48 8.80 0.81 -60.19
C ASP A 48 7.96 1.84 -59.37
N GLY A 49 8.26 1.93 -58.04
CA GLY A 49 7.56 2.84 -57.14
C GLY A 49 6.23 2.38 -56.63
N ASP A 50 5.83 1.11 -56.94
CA ASP A 50 4.68 0.42 -56.36
C ASP A 50 5.09 -0.74 -55.47
N TYR A 51 4.20 -1.15 -54.56
CA TYR A 51 4.48 -2.21 -53.59
C TYR A 51 3.66 -3.47 -53.93
N PHE A 52 4.29 -4.64 -53.71
CA PHE A 52 3.69 -5.94 -53.93
C PHE A 52 3.96 -6.86 -52.75
N PHE A 53 2.98 -7.67 -52.35
CA PHE A 53 3.21 -8.70 -51.36
C PHE A 53 4.14 -9.79 -51.91
N SER A 54 5.24 -10.08 -51.24
CA SER A 54 6.19 -11.14 -51.57
C SER A 54 5.87 -12.42 -50.81
N ARG A 55 6.07 -12.43 -49.51
CA ARG A 55 5.92 -13.61 -48.62
C ARG A 55 5.73 -13.23 -47.17
N VAL A 56 5.35 -14.21 -46.34
CA VAL A 56 5.45 -14.09 -44.86
C VAL A 56 6.66 -14.87 -44.36
N VAL A 57 7.48 -14.20 -43.57
CA VAL A 57 8.63 -14.81 -42.89
C VAL A 57 8.30 -14.97 -41.41
N ARG A 58 8.69 -16.10 -40.82
CA ARG A 58 8.71 -16.29 -39.37
C ARG A 58 10.13 -16.16 -38.88
N ASP A 59 10.34 -15.31 -37.89
CA ASP A 59 11.64 -15.07 -37.25
C ASP A 59 11.49 -15.11 -35.72
N GLU A 60 12.60 -15.11 -35.01
CA GLU A 60 12.62 -14.98 -33.55
C GLU A 60 12.72 -13.50 -33.15
N PHE A 61 12.10 -13.18 -32.02
CA PHE A 61 12.19 -11.82 -31.47
C PHE A 61 13.62 -11.54 -30.97
N ILE A 62 14.25 -10.48 -31.49
CA ILE A 62 15.64 -10.13 -31.16
C ILE A 62 15.69 -8.83 -30.36
N ASP A 63 15.22 -7.71 -30.94
CA ASP A 63 15.35 -6.37 -30.37
C ASP A 63 14.09 -5.53 -30.67
N PRO A 64 13.47 -4.87 -29.65
CA PRO A 64 12.33 -3.97 -29.86
C PRO A 64 12.55 -2.91 -30.94
N ILE A 65 13.77 -2.42 -31.12
CA ILE A 65 14.09 -1.36 -32.10
C ILE A 65 13.77 -1.82 -33.51
N ARG A 66 14.01 -3.09 -33.86
CA ARG A 66 13.77 -3.64 -35.19
C ARG A 66 12.31 -3.53 -35.62
N TYR A 67 11.39 -3.59 -34.65
CA TYR A 67 9.95 -3.69 -34.89
C TYR A 67 9.22 -2.38 -34.61
N LEU A 68 9.87 -1.37 -34.10
CA LEU A 68 9.32 -0.05 -33.75
C LEU A 68 8.00 -0.15 -32.94
N TYR A 69 7.88 -1.15 -32.06
CA TYR A 69 6.63 -1.37 -31.35
C TYR A 69 6.34 -0.29 -30.31
N LYS A 70 5.15 0.30 -30.41
CA LYS A 70 4.56 1.17 -29.39
C LYS A 70 3.06 0.98 -29.36
N LYS A 71 2.54 0.55 -28.19
CA LYS A 71 1.12 0.30 -28.01
C LYS A 71 0.29 1.55 -28.23
N GLY A 72 -0.77 1.40 -28.99
CA GLY A 72 -1.78 2.44 -29.23
C GLY A 72 -2.81 2.56 -28.10
N PRO A 73 -3.80 3.44 -28.26
CA PRO A 73 -4.94 3.54 -27.35
C PRO A 73 -5.78 2.25 -27.36
N SER A 74 -6.49 1.96 -26.26
CA SER A 74 -7.23 0.70 -26.06
C SER A 74 -8.24 0.35 -27.17
N ASN A 75 -8.77 1.33 -27.88
CA ASN A 75 -9.72 1.17 -28.99
C ASN A 75 -9.15 1.71 -30.31
N GLY A 76 -7.84 1.73 -30.49
CA GLY A 76 -7.14 2.23 -31.67
C GLY A 76 -6.09 1.27 -32.18
N THR A 77 -5.50 1.60 -33.33
CA THR A 77 -4.33 0.90 -33.86
C THR A 77 -3.10 1.20 -33.03
N ASP A 78 -2.10 0.31 -33.04
CA ASP A 78 -0.78 0.59 -32.49
C ASP A 78 -0.12 1.78 -33.24
N ALA A 79 0.93 2.35 -32.65
CA ALA A 79 1.55 3.57 -33.22
C ALA A 79 2.30 3.30 -34.52
N THR A 80 2.68 2.06 -34.78
CA THR A 80 3.31 1.58 -36.01
C THR A 80 2.58 0.35 -36.52
N PRO A 81 2.80 -0.13 -37.75
CA PRO A 81 2.25 -1.40 -38.22
C PRO A 81 3.04 -2.57 -37.62
N THR A 82 3.06 -2.64 -36.29
CA THR A 82 3.56 -3.75 -35.51
C THR A 82 2.54 -4.03 -34.40
N SER A 83 1.99 -5.23 -34.34
CA SER A 83 0.90 -5.59 -33.45
C SER A 83 1.13 -6.94 -32.77
N MET A 84 0.79 -7.01 -31.47
CA MET A 84 0.86 -8.24 -30.67
C MET A 84 -0.37 -9.12 -30.94
N VAL A 85 -0.15 -10.41 -31.21
CA VAL A 85 -1.26 -11.39 -31.37
C VAL A 85 -1.76 -11.82 -29.99
N ALA A 86 -2.74 -11.09 -29.45
CA ALA A 86 -3.21 -11.30 -28.07
C ALA A 86 -4.27 -12.42 -27.93
N SER A 87 -5.11 -12.69 -28.96
CA SER A 87 -6.17 -13.70 -28.88
C SER A 87 -6.43 -14.45 -30.17
N LYS A 88 -6.68 -13.72 -31.27
CA LYS A 88 -7.00 -14.28 -32.59
C LYS A 88 -6.19 -13.57 -33.66
N LEU A 89 -5.37 -14.31 -34.36
CA LEU A 89 -4.52 -13.81 -35.43
C LEU A 89 -5.29 -13.04 -36.50
N PRO A 90 -6.45 -13.54 -37.06
CA PRO A 90 -7.20 -12.80 -38.07
C PRO A 90 -7.63 -11.41 -37.60
N LYS A 91 -8.08 -11.31 -36.34
CA LYS A 91 -8.48 -10.02 -35.75
C LYS A 91 -7.30 -9.08 -35.60
N THR A 92 -6.14 -9.58 -35.20
CA THR A 92 -4.90 -8.78 -35.08
C THR A 92 -4.45 -8.29 -36.46
N PHE A 93 -4.55 -9.14 -37.50
CA PHE A 93 -4.22 -8.75 -38.86
C PHE A 93 -5.19 -7.68 -39.41
N ASP A 94 -6.47 -7.74 -39.09
CA ASP A 94 -7.42 -6.65 -39.45
C ASP A 94 -7.05 -5.32 -38.76
N TRP A 95 -6.58 -5.33 -37.51
CA TRP A 95 -6.07 -4.13 -36.84
C TRP A 95 -4.77 -3.61 -37.45
N PHE A 96 -3.86 -4.49 -37.85
CA PHE A 96 -2.65 -4.17 -38.59
C PHE A 96 -2.99 -3.46 -39.92
N LEU A 97 -3.94 -3.99 -40.71
CA LEU A 97 -4.37 -3.35 -41.97
C LEU A 97 -4.98 -1.97 -41.76
N ARG A 98 -5.75 -1.77 -40.69
CA ARG A 98 -6.35 -0.47 -40.36
C ARG A 98 -5.32 0.62 -40.11
N TRP A 99 -4.10 0.29 -39.72
CA TRP A 99 -3.04 1.27 -39.56
C TRP A 99 -2.72 1.97 -40.89
N PHE A 100 -2.68 1.22 -41.99
CA PHE A 100 -2.41 1.74 -43.32
C PHE A 100 -3.57 2.56 -43.90
N GLU A 101 -4.78 2.40 -43.38
CA GLU A 101 -5.97 3.17 -43.84
C GLU A 101 -6.01 4.60 -43.30
N LYS A 102 -5.21 4.87 -42.25
CA LYS A 102 -5.16 6.18 -41.59
C LYS A 102 -4.14 7.14 -42.19
N TYR A 103 -3.62 6.85 -43.37
CA TYR A 103 -2.56 7.66 -43.98
C TYR A 103 -2.92 9.15 -44.12
N GLU A 104 -4.20 9.49 -44.29
CA GLU A 104 -4.67 10.89 -44.37
C GLU A 104 -4.52 11.62 -43.02
N ASP A 105 -4.60 10.90 -41.91
CA ASP A 105 -4.50 11.45 -40.56
C ASP A 105 -3.04 11.77 -40.17
N TYR A 106 -2.07 11.24 -40.91
CA TYR A 106 -0.65 11.43 -40.60
C TYR A 106 -0.16 12.78 -41.09
N LYS A 107 0.55 13.52 -40.23
CA LYS A 107 1.15 14.82 -40.55
C LYS A 107 2.48 14.65 -41.29
N ILE A 108 2.44 14.06 -42.48
CA ILE A 108 3.55 13.77 -43.38
C ILE A 108 3.28 14.39 -44.75
N SER A 109 4.27 14.38 -45.65
CA SER A 109 4.13 14.92 -47.02
C SER A 109 3.16 14.09 -47.85
N ASP A 110 2.64 14.66 -48.94
CA ASP A 110 1.71 13.98 -49.83
C ASP A 110 2.37 12.77 -50.51
N ASP A 111 3.65 12.84 -50.87
CA ASP A 111 4.42 11.73 -51.42
C ASP A 111 4.52 10.56 -50.41
N GLU A 112 4.77 10.89 -49.13
CA GLU A 112 4.81 9.88 -48.05
C GLU A 112 3.45 9.27 -47.78
N LYS A 113 2.35 10.02 -47.91
CA LYS A 113 0.98 9.51 -47.85
C LYS A 113 0.70 8.58 -49.00
N ASP A 114 1.10 8.95 -50.22
CA ASP A 114 0.94 8.09 -51.42
C ASP A 114 1.70 6.77 -51.26
N THR A 115 2.90 6.80 -50.69
CA THR A 115 3.68 5.61 -50.34
C THR A 115 2.88 4.66 -49.42
N ILE A 116 2.33 5.16 -48.30
CA ILE A 116 1.50 4.32 -47.40
C ILE A 116 0.24 3.81 -48.07
N LYS A 117 -0.39 4.65 -48.90
CA LYS A 117 -1.58 4.26 -49.70
C LYS A 117 -1.28 3.09 -50.64
N LYS A 118 -0.16 3.13 -51.37
CA LYS A 118 0.31 2.05 -52.21
C LYS A 118 0.57 0.75 -51.43
N MET A 119 1.22 0.86 -50.27
CA MET A 119 1.39 -0.29 -49.35
C MET A 119 0.03 -0.84 -48.89
N SER A 120 -0.93 0.03 -48.53
CA SER A 120 -2.28 -0.37 -48.15
C SER A 120 -2.98 -1.15 -49.24
N ILE A 121 -2.88 -0.70 -50.52
CA ILE A 121 -3.47 -1.36 -51.69
C ILE A 121 -2.84 -2.76 -51.87
N ALA A 122 -1.50 -2.86 -51.83
CA ALA A 122 -0.78 -4.12 -51.94
C ALA A 122 -1.21 -5.17 -50.90
N LEU A 123 -1.31 -4.74 -49.64
CA LEU A 123 -1.72 -5.59 -48.53
C LEU A 123 -3.19 -6.04 -48.64
N ARG A 124 -4.09 -5.17 -49.11
CA ARG A 124 -5.51 -5.48 -49.25
C ARG A 124 -5.81 -6.37 -50.45
N CYS A 125 -5.17 -6.12 -51.58
CA CYS A 125 -5.37 -6.96 -52.79
C CYS A 125 -4.98 -8.42 -52.55
N GLN A 126 -4.07 -8.69 -51.61
CA GLN A 126 -3.57 -10.03 -51.29
C GLN A 126 -3.99 -10.50 -49.88
N LYS A 127 -5.01 -9.87 -49.28
CA LYS A 127 -5.39 -10.08 -47.87
C LYS A 127 -5.56 -11.55 -47.51
N ASP A 128 -6.30 -12.30 -48.31
CA ASP A 128 -6.63 -13.69 -48.01
C ASP A 128 -5.38 -14.58 -48.08
N ARG A 129 -4.54 -14.36 -49.09
CA ARG A 129 -3.24 -15.06 -49.22
C ARG A 129 -2.31 -14.76 -48.08
N ILE A 130 -2.18 -13.46 -47.67
CA ILE A 130 -1.37 -13.06 -46.55
C ILE A 130 -1.87 -13.71 -45.24
N LEU A 131 -3.18 -13.74 -45.04
CA LEU A 131 -3.79 -14.36 -43.85
C LEU A 131 -3.52 -15.87 -43.80
N GLU A 132 -3.64 -16.56 -44.93
CA GLU A 132 -3.32 -18.00 -45.03
C GLU A 132 -1.83 -18.27 -44.66
N GLU A 133 -0.91 -17.50 -45.23
CA GLU A 133 0.51 -17.62 -44.93
C GLU A 133 0.82 -17.29 -43.45
N LEU A 134 0.15 -16.26 -42.90
CA LEU A 134 0.27 -15.92 -41.48
C LEU A 134 -0.20 -17.05 -40.58
N ILE A 135 -1.34 -17.68 -40.87
CA ILE A 135 -1.87 -18.82 -40.09
C ILE A 135 -0.91 -19.99 -40.13
N ASN A 136 -0.40 -20.32 -41.33
CA ASN A 136 0.56 -21.43 -41.51
C ASN A 136 1.85 -21.19 -40.73
N LYS A 137 2.39 -19.99 -40.75
CA LYS A 137 3.61 -19.63 -40.00
C LYS A 137 3.35 -19.50 -38.48
N TYR A 138 2.17 -19.04 -38.07
CA TYR A 138 1.77 -18.96 -36.68
C TYR A 138 1.60 -20.34 -36.02
N ALA A 139 1.10 -21.32 -36.78
CA ALA A 139 0.97 -22.70 -36.32
C ALA A 139 2.32 -23.37 -36.00
N GLN A 140 3.42 -22.85 -36.55
CA GLN A 140 4.78 -23.34 -36.32
C GLN A 140 5.45 -22.79 -35.05
N LYS A 141 4.76 -21.92 -34.26
CA LYS A 141 5.30 -21.39 -33.00
C LYS A 141 5.24 -22.43 -31.89
N ASP A 142 6.04 -22.22 -30.85
CA ASP A 142 5.97 -23.02 -29.63
C ASP A 142 4.59 -22.86 -28.96
N PRO A 143 3.99 -23.94 -28.42
CA PRO A 143 2.63 -23.93 -27.88
C PRO A 143 2.38 -22.83 -26.83
N ASP A 144 3.35 -22.57 -25.96
CA ASP A 144 3.23 -21.63 -24.84
C ASP A 144 3.68 -20.20 -25.17
N THR A 145 3.97 -19.90 -26.44
CA THR A 145 4.38 -18.56 -26.88
C THR A 145 3.36 -17.91 -27.80
N ASN A 146 3.40 -16.58 -27.86
CA ASN A 146 2.63 -15.76 -28.79
C ASN A 146 3.53 -15.14 -29.86
N ALA A 147 2.91 -14.51 -30.86
CA ALA A 147 3.64 -13.87 -31.96
C ALA A 147 3.34 -12.38 -32.06
N ILE A 148 4.20 -11.66 -32.76
CA ILE A 148 4.05 -10.29 -33.20
C ILE A 148 3.89 -10.30 -34.72
N ILE A 149 3.01 -9.46 -35.28
CA ILE A 149 2.92 -9.20 -36.73
C ILE A 149 3.61 -7.87 -36.99
N THR A 150 4.49 -7.81 -37.96
CA THR A 150 5.16 -6.58 -38.41
C THR A 150 5.39 -6.57 -39.91
N LEU A 151 5.93 -5.45 -40.43
CA LEU A 151 6.26 -5.25 -41.84
C LEU A 151 7.76 -5.42 -42.08
N GLY A 152 8.13 -5.91 -43.22
CA GLY A 152 9.49 -5.95 -43.75
C GLY A 152 9.50 -5.62 -45.26
N PHE A 153 10.68 -5.39 -45.79
CA PHE A 153 10.87 -5.03 -47.20
C PHE A 153 11.91 -5.93 -47.85
N GLU A 154 11.63 -6.38 -49.07
CA GLU A 154 12.52 -7.27 -49.83
C GLU A 154 13.85 -6.57 -50.08
N LYS A 155 14.96 -7.34 -50.00
CA LYS A 155 16.32 -6.94 -50.36
C LYS A 155 17.00 -8.11 -51.13
N ASP A 156 18.03 -7.80 -51.88
CA ASP A 156 18.76 -8.79 -52.72
C ASP A 156 19.15 -10.07 -51.97
N ASN A 157 19.50 -9.96 -50.69
CA ASN A 157 19.93 -11.07 -49.84
C ASN A 157 19.01 -11.33 -48.64
N GLY A 158 17.69 -11.13 -48.78
CA GLY A 158 16.76 -11.40 -47.69
C GLY A 158 15.67 -10.32 -47.54
N TYR A 159 15.54 -9.70 -46.38
CA TYR A 159 14.60 -8.62 -46.13
C TYR A 159 15.14 -7.66 -45.07
N SER A 160 14.70 -6.40 -45.12
CA SER A 160 14.93 -5.42 -44.07
C SER A 160 13.75 -5.33 -43.10
N HIS A 161 14.02 -4.89 -41.89
CA HIS A 161 13.00 -4.64 -40.89
C HIS A 161 12.39 -3.23 -41.04
N ILE A 162 11.25 -3.01 -40.42
CA ILE A 162 10.49 -1.74 -40.49
C ILE A 162 11.30 -0.52 -40.02
N ASN A 163 12.24 -0.69 -39.07
CA ASN A 163 13.09 0.41 -38.56
C ASN A 163 14.10 0.92 -39.60
N GLU A 164 14.41 0.13 -40.61
CA GLU A 164 15.29 0.53 -41.70
C GLU A 164 14.59 1.42 -42.75
N TYR A 165 13.27 1.62 -42.60
CA TYR A 165 12.46 2.49 -43.46
C TYR A 165 12.11 3.79 -42.69
N PRO A 166 12.78 4.93 -42.96
CA PRO A 166 12.71 6.15 -42.11
C PRO A 166 11.30 6.72 -41.92
N LEU A 167 10.39 6.46 -42.84
CA LEU A 167 9.00 6.93 -42.79
C LEU A 167 8.26 6.47 -41.54
N PHE A 168 8.45 5.22 -41.13
CA PHE A 168 7.75 4.68 -39.95
C PHE A 168 8.27 5.27 -38.63
N GLU A 169 9.56 5.53 -38.55
CA GLU A 169 10.16 6.25 -37.42
C GLU A 169 9.64 7.68 -37.33
N LYS A 170 9.58 8.38 -38.47
CA LYS A 170 9.03 9.74 -38.56
C LYS A 170 7.59 9.79 -38.08
N ILE A 171 6.73 8.87 -38.55
CA ILE A 171 5.32 8.78 -38.14
C ILE A 171 5.20 8.51 -36.66
N LEU A 172 5.97 7.56 -36.13
CA LEU A 172 5.99 7.21 -34.71
C LEU A 172 6.30 8.42 -33.84
N LEU A 173 7.34 9.22 -34.19
CA LEU A 173 7.72 10.43 -33.48
C LEU A 173 6.64 11.52 -33.56
N LEU A 174 6.05 11.73 -34.74
CA LEU A 174 4.95 12.69 -34.93
C LEU A 174 3.71 12.32 -34.11
N GLN A 175 3.35 11.06 -34.08
CA GLN A 175 2.25 10.57 -33.23
C GLN A 175 2.58 10.73 -31.75
N GLY A 176 3.84 10.47 -31.32
CA GLY A 176 4.32 10.66 -29.97
C GLY A 176 4.15 12.12 -29.52
N LYS A 177 4.62 13.05 -30.31
CA LYS A 177 4.44 14.49 -30.08
C LYS A 177 2.97 14.89 -30.01
N GLY A 178 2.15 14.33 -30.93
CA GLY A 178 0.71 14.53 -30.94
C GLY A 178 0.02 14.08 -29.65
N ARG A 179 0.44 12.95 -29.05
CA ARG A 179 -0.10 12.45 -27.77
C ARG A 179 0.16 13.41 -26.61
N TYR A 180 1.30 14.12 -26.61
CA TYR A 180 1.66 15.07 -25.56
C TYR A 180 1.09 16.47 -25.78
N SER A 181 0.72 16.82 -27.01
CA SER A 181 0.17 18.14 -27.35
C SER A 181 -1.34 18.17 -27.45
N TYR A 182 -2.02 17.03 -27.72
CA TYR A 182 -3.45 17.00 -28.03
C TYR A 182 -4.21 15.92 -27.24
N LYS A 183 -5.36 16.31 -26.69
CA LYS A 183 -6.38 15.38 -26.14
C LYS A 183 -7.75 15.71 -26.74
N LYS A 184 -8.48 14.69 -27.18
CA LYS A 184 -9.78 14.84 -27.86
C LYS A 184 -10.80 15.64 -27.03
N SER A 185 -10.79 15.49 -25.70
CA SER A 185 -11.71 16.19 -24.79
C SER A 185 -11.23 17.60 -24.39
N GLN A 186 -9.96 17.94 -24.63
CA GLN A 186 -9.33 19.14 -24.08
C GLN A 186 -8.70 20.02 -25.19
N GLY A 187 -8.55 19.53 -26.41
CA GLY A 187 -7.90 20.27 -27.50
C GLY A 187 -6.37 20.20 -27.46
N THR A 188 -5.73 21.22 -28.00
CA THR A 188 -4.26 21.31 -28.14
C THR A 188 -3.68 22.20 -27.04
N SER A 189 -2.54 21.76 -26.44
CA SER A 189 -1.73 22.56 -25.54
C SER A 189 -0.24 22.34 -25.86
N LEU A 190 0.34 23.36 -26.49
CA LEU A 190 1.72 23.36 -27.02
C LEU A 190 2.32 24.75 -26.81
N GLY A 191 3.49 24.81 -26.21
CA GLY A 191 4.29 26.04 -26.12
C GLY A 191 5.48 25.99 -27.04
N GLU A 192 5.72 27.07 -27.77
CA GLU A 192 6.86 27.19 -28.67
C GLU A 192 8.00 27.97 -28.01
N ASN A 193 9.22 27.62 -28.36
CA ASN A 193 10.46 28.30 -27.95
C ASN A 193 10.51 28.58 -26.43
N SER A 194 10.14 27.59 -25.62
CA SER A 194 9.97 27.73 -24.17
C SER A 194 10.96 26.86 -23.38
N ILE A 195 11.13 27.17 -22.08
CA ILE A 195 12.01 26.42 -21.19
C ILE A 195 11.28 25.20 -20.66
N CYS A 196 11.88 24.02 -20.85
CA CYS A 196 11.39 22.79 -20.23
C CYS A 196 11.66 22.79 -18.72
N CYS A 197 10.64 22.53 -17.89
CA CYS A 197 10.77 22.54 -16.43
C CYS A 197 11.61 21.38 -15.86
N LEU A 198 11.94 20.37 -16.66
CA LEU A 198 12.69 19.19 -16.20
C LEU A 198 14.17 19.23 -16.61
N CYS A 199 14.50 19.63 -17.82
CA CYS A 199 15.90 19.78 -18.26
C CYS A 199 16.42 21.22 -18.19
N GLU A 200 15.55 22.19 -17.88
CA GLU A 200 15.88 23.61 -17.75
C GLU A 200 16.46 24.25 -19.05
N GLN A 201 16.30 23.54 -20.18
CA GLN A 201 16.76 23.99 -21.48
C GLN A 201 15.64 24.63 -22.29
N ARG A 202 15.99 25.65 -23.09
CA ARG A 202 15.09 26.20 -24.09
C ARG A 202 14.91 25.18 -25.22
N LYS A 203 13.66 24.86 -25.54
CA LYS A 203 13.28 23.86 -26.55
C LYS A 203 12.33 24.47 -27.57
N PRO A 204 12.39 24.02 -28.84
CA PRO A 204 11.44 24.45 -29.87
C PRO A 204 9.98 24.23 -29.47
N GLU A 205 9.70 23.10 -28.84
CA GLU A 205 8.36 22.70 -28.43
C GLU A 205 8.36 22.15 -26.99
N VAL A 206 7.35 22.55 -26.20
CA VAL A 206 7.00 21.96 -24.88
C VAL A 206 5.52 21.64 -24.85
N TYR A 207 5.16 20.56 -24.15
CA TYR A 207 3.85 19.92 -24.24
C TYR A 207 3.08 20.02 -22.92
N GLY A 208 1.79 20.35 -23.01
CA GLY A 208 0.92 20.49 -21.84
C GLY A 208 0.41 19.16 -21.27
N PHE A 209 0.41 18.10 -22.08
CA PHE A 209 -0.12 16.79 -21.66
C PHE A 209 0.97 15.72 -21.52
N ALA A 210 2.20 16.12 -21.28
CA ALA A 210 3.34 15.21 -21.17
C ALA A 210 3.42 14.44 -19.84
N ILE A 211 2.61 14.79 -18.82
CA ILE A 211 2.59 14.05 -17.56
C ILE A 211 1.82 12.74 -17.75
N PRO A 212 2.44 11.58 -17.52
CA PRO A 212 1.91 10.30 -17.95
C PRO A 212 0.84 9.70 -17.01
N TRP A 213 0.48 10.37 -15.89
CA TRP A 213 -0.53 9.87 -14.97
C TRP A 213 -1.92 10.42 -15.23
N THR A 214 -2.93 9.53 -15.23
CA THR A 214 -4.33 9.88 -15.48
C THR A 214 -4.98 10.73 -14.38
N PHE A 215 -4.41 10.75 -13.18
CA PHE A 215 -4.88 11.63 -12.10
C PHE A 215 -4.41 13.08 -12.26
N HIS A 216 -3.47 13.35 -13.15
CA HIS A 216 -3.06 14.70 -13.50
C HIS A 216 -3.90 15.19 -14.69
N THR A 217 -5.01 15.84 -14.39
CA THR A 217 -5.96 16.32 -15.40
C THR A 217 -6.13 17.82 -15.35
N TYR A 218 -6.58 18.39 -16.45
CA TYR A 218 -6.95 19.79 -16.57
C TYR A 218 -8.46 20.00 -16.66
N ASP A 219 -9.25 19.05 -16.14
CA ASP A 219 -10.72 19.13 -16.13
C ASP A 219 -11.21 20.28 -15.21
N ASN A 220 -10.46 20.58 -14.15
CA ASN A 220 -10.72 21.75 -13.32
C ASN A 220 -9.92 22.96 -13.83
N ARG A 221 -10.60 23.85 -14.57
CA ARG A 221 -9.98 25.04 -15.18
C ARG A 221 -9.42 26.04 -14.18
N THR A 222 -9.90 26.04 -12.95
CA THR A 222 -9.40 26.94 -11.89
C THR A 222 -7.93 26.69 -11.52
N ASN A 223 -7.40 25.51 -11.86
CA ASN A 223 -6.01 25.13 -11.61
C ASN A 223 -5.10 25.34 -12.84
N LEU A 224 -5.60 25.98 -13.89
CA LEU A 224 -4.82 26.23 -15.11
C LEU A 224 -4.13 27.59 -15.06
N ALA A 225 -2.83 27.63 -15.39
CA ALA A 225 -2.13 28.85 -15.74
C ALA A 225 -2.66 29.40 -17.09
N GLY A 226 -2.36 30.66 -17.40
CA GLY A 226 -2.73 31.26 -18.69
C GLY A 226 -4.20 31.67 -18.81
N GLY A 227 -4.84 32.08 -17.69
CA GLY A 227 -6.21 32.62 -17.72
C GLY A 227 -7.30 31.57 -17.86
N PHE A 228 -7.08 30.37 -17.34
CA PHE A 228 -8.02 29.24 -17.37
C PHE A 228 -8.22 28.60 -18.76
N GLU A 229 -7.36 28.92 -19.72
CA GLU A 229 -7.42 28.35 -21.07
C GLU A 229 -6.62 27.04 -21.16
N ILE A 230 -7.24 25.98 -21.69
CA ILE A 230 -6.59 24.67 -21.81
C ILE A 230 -5.42 24.72 -22.78
N SER A 231 -5.51 25.53 -23.85
CA SER A 231 -4.42 25.76 -24.79
C SER A 231 -3.12 26.26 -24.12
N GLU A 232 -3.28 26.98 -23.01
CA GLU A 232 -2.18 27.54 -22.22
C GLU A 232 -1.74 26.64 -21.05
N SER A 233 -2.36 25.44 -20.89
CA SER A 233 -2.04 24.53 -19.79
C SER A 233 -0.59 24.05 -19.78
N TRP A 234 0.11 24.12 -20.90
CA TRP A 234 1.55 23.84 -21.00
C TRP A 234 2.37 24.72 -20.05
N LYS A 235 1.88 25.92 -19.71
CA LYS A 235 2.55 26.84 -18.75
C LYS A 235 2.58 26.30 -17.32
N ASN A 236 1.70 25.38 -16.97
CA ASN A 236 1.71 24.73 -15.65
C ASN A 236 2.94 23.84 -15.48
N THR A 237 3.27 23.06 -16.52
CA THR A 237 4.36 22.07 -16.46
C THR A 237 4.89 21.89 -17.89
N PRO A 238 5.71 22.84 -18.40
CA PRO A 238 6.26 22.78 -19.74
C PRO A 238 7.29 21.65 -19.83
N ILE A 239 7.00 20.59 -20.56
CA ILE A 239 7.87 19.41 -20.69
C ILE A 239 8.18 19.19 -22.18
N CYS A 240 9.47 19.11 -22.54
CA CYS A 240 9.89 18.79 -23.91
C CYS A 240 9.70 17.29 -24.21
N PHE A 241 9.75 16.92 -25.50
CA PHE A 241 9.55 15.54 -25.95
C PHE A 241 10.52 14.56 -25.27
N ASP A 242 11.80 14.90 -25.21
CA ASP A 242 12.84 14.07 -24.61
C ASP A 242 12.54 13.78 -23.13
N CYS A 243 12.21 14.82 -22.36
CA CYS A 243 11.86 14.65 -20.94
C CYS A 243 10.56 13.89 -20.74
N ALA A 244 9.58 14.03 -21.65
CA ALA A 244 8.32 13.29 -21.59
C ALA A 244 8.53 11.78 -21.78
N THR A 245 9.39 11.39 -22.72
CA THR A 245 9.71 9.96 -22.96
C THR A 245 10.44 9.33 -21.78
N VAL A 246 11.43 10.04 -21.21
CA VAL A 246 12.14 9.59 -20.00
C VAL A 246 11.20 9.51 -18.78
N LEU A 247 10.26 10.45 -18.67
CA LEU A 247 9.26 10.44 -17.61
C LEU A 247 8.30 9.24 -17.73
N GLU A 248 7.88 8.88 -18.95
CA GLU A 248 7.09 7.65 -19.20
C GLU A 248 7.86 6.39 -18.79
N LEU A 249 9.16 6.33 -19.11
CA LEU A 249 10.03 5.22 -18.73
C LEU A 249 10.14 5.09 -17.21
N GLY A 250 10.39 6.21 -16.52
CA GLY A 250 10.44 6.25 -15.06
C GLY A 250 9.11 5.87 -14.40
N LYS A 251 7.96 6.34 -14.94
CA LYS A 251 6.64 5.91 -14.48
C LYS A 251 6.45 4.41 -14.61
N ARG A 252 6.79 3.82 -15.75
CA ARG A 252 6.66 2.38 -15.99
C ARG A 252 7.47 1.59 -14.96
N PHE A 253 8.71 1.99 -14.74
CA PHE A 253 9.57 1.38 -13.73
C PHE A 253 8.96 1.46 -12.31
N VAL A 254 8.44 2.63 -11.92
CA VAL A 254 7.77 2.80 -10.62
C VAL A 254 6.54 1.89 -10.49
N GLU A 255 5.71 1.80 -11.53
CA GLU A 255 4.50 0.94 -11.51
C GLU A 255 4.82 -0.55 -11.50
N GLU A 256 5.89 -0.98 -12.16
CA GLU A 256 6.28 -2.40 -12.27
C GLU A 256 7.16 -2.87 -11.12
N LYS A 257 8.09 -2.03 -10.63
CA LYS A 257 9.15 -2.42 -9.69
C LYS A 257 9.02 -1.81 -8.30
N LEU A 258 8.35 -0.67 -8.17
CA LEU A 258 8.21 0.08 -6.92
C LEU A 258 6.75 0.22 -6.48
N SER A 259 5.89 -0.71 -6.90
CA SER A 259 4.49 -0.82 -6.48
C SER A 259 4.34 -1.96 -5.47
N PHE A 260 3.77 -1.65 -4.31
CA PHE A 260 3.64 -2.58 -3.19
C PHE A 260 2.23 -2.56 -2.61
N ASP A 261 1.86 -3.62 -1.90
CA ASP A 261 0.61 -3.71 -1.13
C ASP A 261 0.82 -3.23 0.30
N PHE A 262 -0.20 -2.57 0.86
CA PHE A 262 -0.24 -2.09 2.23
C PHE A 262 -1.64 -2.31 2.81
N TYR A 263 -1.86 -3.45 3.48
CA TYR A 263 -3.11 -3.77 4.19
C TYR A 263 -4.38 -3.57 3.35
N GLY A 264 -4.34 -4.04 2.09
CA GLY A 264 -5.43 -3.97 1.12
C GLY A 264 -5.48 -2.69 0.30
N PHE A 265 -4.45 -1.86 0.34
CA PHE A 265 -4.22 -0.72 -0.55
C PHE A 265 -2.90 -0.90 -1.29
N ASN A 266 -2.84 -0.39 -2.51
CA ASN A 266 -1.58 -0.32 -3.24
C ASN A 266 -0.90 1.02 -3.00
N TYR A 267 0.44 1.03 -2.95
CA TYR A 267 1.20 2.28 -2.96
C TYR A 267 2.39 2.22 -3.90
N LEU A 268 2.74 3.38 -4.46
CA LEU A 268 3.97 3.59 -5.20
C LEU A 268 5.01 4.20 -4.27
N LEU A 269 6.19 3.59 -4.20
CA LEU A 269 7.35 4.12 -3.51
C LEU A 269 8.19 4.92 -4.50
N ILE A 270 8.31 6.24 -4.30
CA ILE A 270 9.03 7.14 -5.18
C ILE A 270 10.20 7.74 -4.40
N PRO A 271 11.43 7.20 -4.54
CA PRO A 271 12.61 7.78 -3.92
C PRO A 271 12.95 9.12 -4.57
N LYS A 272 13.21 10.12 -3.74
CA LYS A 272 13.72 11.43 -4.12
C LYS A 272 15.14 11.57 -3.59
N MET A 273 16.06 11.91 -4.45
CA MET A 273 17.46 12.07 -4.10
C MET A 273 17.84 13.53 -4.04
N ALA A 274 18.63 13.91 -3.04
CA ALA A 274 19.31 15.20 -3.03
C ALA A 274 20.30 15.25 -4.20
N ARG A 275 20.61 16.46 -4.69
CA ARG A 275 21.61 16.64 -5.74
C ARG A 275 22.95 16.05 -5.26
N GLY A 276 23.50 15.08 -6.01
CA GLY A 276 24.80 14.45 -5.74
C GLY A 276 24.77 13.07 -5.05
N GLY A 277 23.59 12.54 -4.71
CA GLY A 277 23.49 11.18 -4.16
C GLY A 277 23.54 10.09 -5.26
N ASP A 278 24.12 8.93 -4.95
CA ASP A 278 24.14 7.78 -5.87
C ASP A 278 22.76 7.13 -5.95
N SER A 279 22.00 7.60 -6.96
CA SER A 279 20.65 7.10 -7.25
C SER A 279 20.64 5.65 -7.69
N GLN A 280 21.72 5.19 -8.32
CA GLN A 280 21.81 3.87 -8.93
C GLN A 280 21.86 2.77 -7.87
N GLU A 281 22.60 2.99 -6.79
CA GLU A 281 22.74 1.99 -5.74
C GLU A 281 21.40 1.72 -5.02
N ILE A 282 20.62 2.76 -4.75
CA ILE A 282 19.34 2.63 -4.03
C ILE A 282 18.30 1.94 -4.90
N LEU A 283 18.16 2.36 -6.16
CA LEU A 283 17.26 1.71 -7.10
C LEU A 283 17.68 0.26 -7.33
N ARG A 284 18.98 -0.02 -7.39
CA ARG A 284 19.51 -1.38 -7.46
C ARG A 284 19.13 -2.20 -6.22
N ILE A 285 19.30 -1.65 -5.00
CA ILE A 285 18.95 -2.35 -3.77
C ILE A 285 17.45 -2.63 -3.68
N LEU A 286 16.60 -1.66 -4.06
CA LEU A 286 15.15 -1.81 -4.05
C LEU A 286 14.64 -2.84 -5.08
N THR A 287 15.38 -3.05 -6.18
CA THR A 287 14.98 -3.93 -7.29
C THR A 287 15.67 -5.30 -7.29
N HIS A 288 16.83 -5.45 -6.66
CA HIS A 288 17.61 -6.72 -6.66
C HIS A 288 16.91 -7.93 -6.00
N LYS A 289 15.82 -7.71 -5.28
CA LYS A 289 15.02 -8.80 -4.68
C LYS A 289 14.10 -9.51 -5.67
N ASP A 290 13.89 -8.99 -6.86
CA ASP A 290 12.93 -9.54 -7.83
C ASP A 290 13.34 -10.87 -8.45
N GLN A 291 14.61 -11.22 -8.48
CA GLN A 291 15.06 -12.50 -9.10
C GLN A 291 14.61 -13.78 -8.38
N LYS A 292 14.02 -13.67 -7.16
CA LYS A 292 13.44 -14.81 -6.42
C LYS A 292 11.90 -14.81 -6.38
N ARG A 293 11.23 -13.78 -6.93
CA ARG A 293 9.76 -13.62 -6.86
C ARG A 293 8.97 -14.32 -7.97
N ASP A 294 9.58 -14.65 -9.09
CA ASP A 294 8.87 -15.17 -10.27
C ASP A 294 8.47 -16.66 -10.20
N GLN A 295 8.73 -17.34 -9.08
CA GLN A 295 8.31 -18.73 -8.93
C GLN A 295 7.27 -18.93 -7.81
N LYS A 296 6.01 -19.09 -8.23
CA LYS A 296 4.83 -19.60 -7.48
C LYS A 296 4.24 -18.71 -6.40
N ILE A 297 3.24 -17.93 -6.80
CA ILE A 297 2.26 -17.29 -5.92
C ILE A 297 1.35 -18.37 -5.33
N SER A 298 1.66 -18.87 -4.13
CA SER A 298 0.78 -19.69 -3.31
C SER A 298 0.30 -18.93 -2.06
N GLN A 299 -0.68 -19.47 -1.32
CA GLN A 299 -1.25 -18.85 -0.09
C GLN A 299 -0.21 -18.44 0.96
N GLU A 300 1.00 -19.01 0.95
CA GLU A 300 2.12 -18.58 1.81
C GLU A 300 2.64 -17.16 1.50
N VAL A 301 2.46 -16.68 0.27
CA VAL A 301 2.86 -15.32 -0.15
C VAL A 301 1.99 -14.25 0.53
N ARG A 302 0.73 -14.53 0.86
CA ARG A 302 -0.10 -13.59 1.63
C ARG A 302 0.38 -13.36 3.07
N LYS A 303 1.00 -14.37 3.69
CA LYS A 303 1.67 -14.22 4.99
C LYS A 303 3.01 -13.47 4.89
N ARG A 304 3.69 -13.54 3.75
CA ARG A 304 4.95 -12.81 3.48
C ARG A 304 4.75 -11.34 3.10
N LEU A 305 3.61 -10.95 2.51
CA LEU A 305 3.33 -9.57 2.12
C LEU A 305 3.32 -8.58 3.30
N THR A 306 2.95 -9.02 4.50
CA THR A 306 3.10 -8.22 5.73
C THR A 306 4.56 -8.06 6.18
N SER A 307 5.46 -8.98 5.77
CA SER A 307 6.90 -8.87 6.03
C SER A 307 7.63 -8.00 4.99
N ASP A 308 7.13 -7.93 3.76
CA ASP A 308 7.73 -7.15 2.68
C ASP A 308 7.69 -5.64 2.96
N GLU A 309 6.60 -5.13 3.54
CA GLU A 309 6.50 -3.74 3.97
C GLU A 309 7.60 -3.39 4.98
N LYS A 310 7.74 -4.21 6.03
CA LYS A 310 8.78 -4.05 7.06
C LYS A 310 10.18 -4.11 6.43
N GLU A 311 10.37 -4.95 5.43
CA GLU A 311 11.63 -5.16 4.76
C GLU A 311 11.97 -4.00 3.80
N ILE A 312 11.03 -3.55 2.97
CA ILE A 312 11.25 -2.45 2.00
C ILE A 312 11.43 -1.11 2.71
N LEU A 313 10.54 -0.77 3.62
CA LEU A 313 10.68 0.45 4.41
C LEU A 313 11.90 0.37 5.35
N GLY A 314 12.26 -0.82 5.82
CA GLY A 314 13.48 -1.07 6.58
C GLY A 314 14.76 -0.85 5.76
N ILE A 315 14.77 -1.16 4.46
CA ILE A 315 15.87 -0.83 3.56
C ILE A 315 16.01 0.69 3.43
N VAL A 316 14.90 1.39 3.19
CA VAL A 316 14.89 2.86 3.11
C VAL A 316 15.35 3.48 4.43
N ALA A 317 14.93 2.94 5.58
CA ALA A 317 15.33 3.43 6.89
C ALA A 317 16.84 3.35 7.15
N LYS A 318 17.54 2.43 6.52
CA LYS A 318 19.01 2.27 6.65
C LYS A 318 19.80 3.29 5.84
N GLN A 319 19.16 4.01 4.93
CA GLN A 319 19.84 5.01 4.11
C GLN A 319 20.12 6.30 4.88
N SER A 320 21.00 7.15 4.33
CA SER A 320 21.24 8.49 4.86
C SER A 320 20.04 9.41 4.63
N ASP A 321 19.90 10.47 5.40
CA ASP A 321 18.82 11.46 5.23
C ASP A 321 19.02 12.38 4.00
N SER A 322 20.04 12.13 3.17
CA SER A 322 20.19 12.72 1.84
C SER A 322 19.13 12.23 0.84
N ILE A 323 18.37 11.20 1.22
CA ILE A 323 17.28 10.63 0.45
C ILE A 323 15.98 10.92 1.16
N SER A 324 14.98 11.33 0.42
CA SER A 324 13.61 11.30 0.90
C SER A 324 12.76 10.40 0.01
N THR A 325 11.66 9.90 0.53
CA THR A 325 10.73 9.06 -0.22
C THR A 325 9.34 9.65 -0.20
N SER A 326 8.61 9.45 -1.29
CA SER A 326 7.18 9.73 -1.36
C SER A 326 6.42 8.42 -1.47
N LEU A 327 5.32 8.30 -0.71
CA LEU A 327 4.40 7.17 -0.78
C LEU A 327 3.08 7.66 -1.37
N LEU A 328 2.70 7.13 -2.52
CA LEU A 328 1.43 7.43 -3.17
C LEU A 328 0.49 6.23 -3.02
N PHE A 329 -0.43 6.30 -2.07
CA PHE A 329 -1.46 5.28 -1.86
C PHE A 329 -2.61 5.50 -2.83
N TYR A 330 -3.03 4.43 -3.51
CA TYR A 330 -4.07 4.52 -4.52
C TYR A 330 -4.95 3.26 -4.58
N LYS A 331 -6.12 3.42 -5.20
CA LYS A 331 -6.97 2.31 -5.61
C LYS A 331 -7.18 2.42 -7.11
N LYS A 332 -6.82 1.37 -7.84
CA LYS A 332 -7.02 1.33 -9.29
C LYS A 332 -8.40 0.78 -9.63
N VAL A 333 -9.19 1.55 -10.37
CA VAL A 333 -10.50 1.13 -10.90
C VAL A 333 -10.41 1.22 -12.43
N LYS A 334 -10.35 0.08 -13.10
CA LYS A 334 -10.03 -0.02 -14.53
C LYS A 334 -8.66 0.64 -14.83
N SER A 335 -8.62 1.70 -15.63
CA SER A 335 -7.40 2.48 -15.93
C SER A 335 -7.22 3.73 -15.05
N GLN A 336 -8.17 4.03 -14.16
CA GLN A 336 -8.19 5.24 -13.36
C GLN A 336 -7.55 5.01 -11.98
N TYR A 337 -6.69 5.93 -11.57
CA TYR A 337 -6.11 5.98 -10.24
C TYR A 337 -6.93 6.88 -9.33
N ASN A 338 -7.51 6.30 -8.27
CA ASN A 338 -8.10 7.06 -7.19
C ASN A 338 -7.04 7.22 -6.09
N ILE A 339 -6.52 8.42 -5.93
CA ILE A 339 -5.52 8.73 -4.90
C ILE A 339 -6.20 8.76 -3.54
N LEU A 340 -5.69 7.98 -2.61
CA LEU A 340 -6.20 7.86 -1.24
C LEU A 340 -5.38 8.71 -0.27
N LEU A 341 -4.04 8.69 -0.44
CA LEU A 341 -3.12 9.41 0.42
C LEU A 341 -1.81 9.63 -0.34
N PHE A 342 -1.23 10.81 -0.20
CA PHE A 342 0.11 11.11 -0.66
C PHE A 342 0.96 11.62 0.50
N ILE A 343 1.98 10.85 0.88
CA ILE A 343 2.95 11.23 1.90
C ILE A 343 4.22 11.64 1.16
N ASP A 344 4.59 12.90 1.27
CA ASP A 344 5.75 13.46 0.56
C ASP A 344 6.92 13.74 1.49
N GLY A 345 8.13 13.57 0.98
CA GLY A 345 9.35 13.99 1.66
C GLY A 345 9.68 13.21 2.94
N MET A 346 9.25 11.97 3.06
CA MET A 346 9.57 11.14 4.22
C MET A 346 11.07 10.80 4.22
N ILE A 347 11.76 11.17 5.29
CA ILE A 347 13.21 10.93 5.47
C ILE A 347 13.48 9.60 6.21
N PRO A 348 14.62 8.94 5.94
CA PRO A 348 15.00 7.68 6.57
C PRO A 348 15.03 7.70 8.09
N SER A 349 15.46 8.81 8.72
CA SER A 349 15.45 8.97 10.17
C SER A 349 14.05 8.82 10.78
N ARG A 350 13.01 9.31 10.11
CA ARG A 350 11.62 9.12 10.55
C ARG A 350 11.22 7.64 10.53
N LEU A 351 11.58 6.93 9.48
CA LEU A 351 11.33 5.48 9.40
C LEU A 351 12.09 4.73 10.49
N ARG A 352 13.37 5.09 10.76
CA ARG A 352 14.14 4.52 11.88
C ARG A 352 13.42 4.73 13.21
N THR A 353 12.90 5.92 13.48
CA THR A 353 12.13 6.22 14.69
C THR A 353 10.89 5.31 14.79
N ILE A 354 10.11 5.17 13.72
CA ILE A 354 8.92 4.29 13.63
C ILE A 354 9.29 2.85 13.98
N PHE A 355 10.35 2.29 13.36
CA PHE A 355 10.76 0.90 13.58
C PHE A 355 11.42 0.67 14.93
N ASN A 356 12.24 1.60 15.42
CA ASN A 356 12.86 1.49 16.75
C ASN A 356 11.79 1.52 17.85
N THR A 357 10.81 2.43 17.73
CA THR A 357 9.68 2.50 18.65
C THR A 357 8.87 1.20 18.62
N LYS A 358 8.60 0.66 17.41
CA LYS A 358 7.96 -0.65 17.29
C LYS A 358 8.72 -1.73 18.06
N ASN A 359 10.02 -1.88 17.80
CA ASN A 359 10.84 -2.91 18.43
C ASN A 359 10.88 -2.78 19.97
N LYS A 360 10.93 -1.54 20.49
CA LYS A 360 10.87 -1.26 21.93
C LYS A 360 9.54 -1.71 22.55
N VAL A 361 8.43 -1.38 21.89
CA VAL A 361 7.09 -1.74 22.39
C VAL A 361 6.82 -3.25 22.24
N ASP A 362 7.20 -3.86 21.13
CA ASP A 362 7.05 -5.30 20.92
C ASP A 362 7.83 -6.09 21.98
N LYS A 363 9.06 -5.66 22.33
CA LYS A 363 9.83 -6.28 23.41
C LYS A 363 9.08 -6.22 24.74
N ARG A 364 8.48 -5.06 25.08
CA ARG A 364 7.67 -4.90 26.30
C ARG A 364 6.43 -5.79 26.31
N PHE A 365 5.84 -6.07 25.14
CA PHE A 365 4.62 -6.90 25.03
C PHE A 365 4.88 -8.41 25.00
N ARG A 366 6.14 -8.88 25.02
CA ARG A 366 6.47 -10.32 25.12
C ARG A 366 5.86 -10.98 26.35
N VAL A 367 5.86 -10.28 27.48
CA VAL A 367 5.26 -10.79 28.74
C VAL A 367 3.77 -11.08 28.57
N TYR A 368 3.02 -10.23 27.86
CA TYR A 368 1.60 -10.50 27.58
C TYR A 368 1.42 -11.70 26.65
N ASN A 369 2.34 -11.89 25.69
CA ASN A 369 2.35 -13.06 24.83
C ASN A 369 2.56 -14.35 25.66
N GLU A 370 3.52 -14.35 26.56
CA GLU A 370 3.93 -15.52 27.33
C GLU A 370 2.92 -15.85 28.45
N LYS A 371 2.48 -14.84 29.21
CA LYS A 371 1.68 -15.05 30.41
C LYS A 371 0.16 -14.94 30.23
N VAL A 372 -0.29 -14.21 29.21
CA VAL A 372 -1.73 -13.96 29.01
C VAL A 372 -2.32 -14.79 27.87
N LEU A 373 -1.60 -14.94 26.75
CA LEU A 373 -2.15 -15.58 25.54
C LEU A 373 -1.79 -17.05 25.35
N ASN A 374 -0.65 -17.53 25.92
CA ASN A 374 -0.07 -18.85 25.55
C ASN A 374 -0.83 -20.11 26.00
N GLU A 375 -1.80 -20.03 26.91
CA GLU A 375 -2.46 -21.24 27.46
C GLU A 375 -3.64 -21.79 26.65
N SER A 376 -4.16 -21.07 25.65
CA SER A 376 -5.45 -21.45 25.05
C SER A 376 -5.55 -21.48 23.53
N GLN A 377 -4.48 -21.24 22.76
CA GLN A 377 -4.60 -21.14 21.30
C GLN A 377 -3.65 -22.06 20.52
N LYS A 378 -4.23 -22.93 19.67
CA LYS A 378 -3.53 -23.82 18.72
C LYS A 378 -2.75 -23.06 17.61
N GLU A 379 -2.97 -21.77 17.42
CA GLU A 379 -2.20 -20.90 16.54
C GLU A 379 -1.62 -19.74 17.35
N LYS A 380 -0.29 -19.64 17.41
CA LYS A 380 0.46 -18.59 18.13
C LYS A 380 0.20 -17.21 17.49
N GLU A 381 -0.83 -16.50 17.93
CA GLU A 381 -0.95 -15.07 17.65
C GLU A 381 0.00 -14.32 18.58
N THR A 382 1.05 -13.74 18.02
CA THR A 382 1.99 -12.88 18.74
C THR A 382 1.53 -11.43 18.68
N LEU A 383 1.50 -10.75 19.84
CA LEU A 383 1.26 -9.30 19.93
C LEU A 383 2.51 -8.56 19.47
N GLU A 384 2.50 -8.14 18.22
CA GLU A 384 3.51 -7.28 17.63
C GLU A 384 2.83 -6.13 16.91
N PHE A 385 3.34 -4.92 17.08
CA PHE A 385 2.80 -3.78 16.37
C PHE A 385 3.05 -3.90 14.86
N ASN A 386 1.97 -3.82 14.12
CA ASN A 386 1.96 -3.61 12.67
C ASN A 386 0.65 -2.87 12.31
N PHE A 387 0.52 -2.39 11.10
CA PHE A 387 -0.69 -1.64 10.73
C PHE A 387 -1.96 -2.50 10.67
N LYS A 388 -1.86 -3.85 10.72
CA LYS A 388 -3.03 -4.74 10.92
C LYS A 388 -3.68 -4.47 12.28
N VAL A 389 -2.90 -4.12 13.32
CA VAL A 389 -3.42 -3.71 14.63
C VAL A 389 -4.32 -2.48 14.50
N VAL A 390 -3.89 -1.46 13.75
CA VAL A 390 -4.73 -0.29 13.46
C VAL A 390 -5.99 -0.71 12.67
N ARG A 391 -5.83 -1.61 11.69
CA ARG A 391 -6.90 -2.12 10.84
C ARG A 391 -7.97 -2.90 11.62
N THR A 392 -7.60 -3.51 12.75
CA THR A 392 -8.53 -4.20 13.65
C THR A 392 -9.62 -3.25 14.16
N PHE A 393 -9.28 -1.99 14.46
CA PHE A 393 -10.20 -0.98 14.98
C PHE A 393 -10.85 -0.13 13.90
N PHE A 394 -10.26 -0.11 12.71
CA PHE A 394 -10.76 0.62 11.54
C PHE A 394 -10.87 -0.35 10.34
N PRO A 395 -11.85 -1.27 10.37
CA PRO A 395 -11.99 -2.34 9.39
C PRO A 395 -12.33 -1.80 8.00
N SER A 396 -12.04 -2.59 6.96
CA SER A 396 -12.43 -2.26 5.59
C SER A 396 -13.95 -2.36 5.41
N SER A 397 -14.47 -1.67 4.41
CA SER A 397 -15.91 -1.68 4.09
C SER A 397 -16.47 -3.09 3.85
N SER A 398 -15.64 -4.03 3.36
CA SER A 398 -16.02 -5.44 3.19
C SER A 398 -16.14 -6.20 4.50
N MET A 399 -15.34 -5.83 5.52
CA MET A 399 -15.37 -6.44 6.84
C MET A 399 -16.48 -5.88 7.72
N MET A 400 -16.92 -4.63 7.47
CA MET A 400 -17.97 -3.94 8.25
C MET A 400 -19.32 -4.68 8.28
N LYS A 401 -19.63 -5.48 7.27
CA LYS A 401 -20.87 -6.28 7.22
C LYS A 401 -20.99 -7.29 8.37
N LYS A 402 -19.89 -7.60 9.05
CA LYS A 402 -19.81 -8.58 10.14
C LYS A 402 -19.92 -7.95 11.53
N PHE A 403 -20.06 -6.62 11.63
CA PHE A 403 -20.06 -5.91 12.91
C PHE A 403 -21.44 -5.29 13.20
N GLU A 404 -21.92 -5.45 14.43
CA GLU A 404 -23.24 -4.98 14.85
C GLU A 404 -23.19 -3.64 15.56
N VAL A 405 -22.19 -3.42 16.41
CA VAL A 405 -22.06 -2.24 17.28
C VAL A 405 -21.36 -1.07 16.59
N MET A 406 -20.48 -1.36 15.61
CA MET A 406 -19.78 -0.31 14.88
C MET A 406 -20.69 0.45 13.91
N PRO A 407 -20.53 1.79 13.78
CA PRO A 407 -21.35 2.62 12.89
C PRO A 407 -21.24 2.17 11.43
N LYS A 408 -22.33 1.70 10.82
CA LYS A 408 -22.34 1.16 9.44
C LYS A 408 -22.01 2.21 8.36
N ASN A 409 -22.17 3.50 8.66
CA ASN A 409 -21.93 4.61 7.74
C ASN A 409 -20.52 5.24 7.90
N GLY A 410 -19.63 4.64 8.69
CA GLY A 410 -18.27 5.15 8.90
C GLY A 410 -17.36 4.89 7.71
N ASN A 411 -16.66 5.92 7.22
CA ASN A 411 -15.58 5.74 6.25
C ASN A 411 -14.28 5.35 6.96
N PHE A 412 -14.23 4.10 7.45
CA PHE A 412 -13.10 3.58 8.22
C PHE A 412 -11.82 3.47 7.41
N ASP A 413 -11.91 3.29 6.10
CA ASP A 413 -10.75 3.33 5.21
C ASP A 413 -10.07 4.70 5.25
N LYS A 414 -10.86 5.79 5.28
CA LYS A 414 -10.33 7.16 5.41
C LYS A 414 -9.67 7.40 6.78
N ILE A 415 -10.31 6.94 7.86
CA ILE A 415 -9.75 7.08 9.22
C ILE A 415 -8.45 6.28 9.35
N PHE A 416 -8.43 5.04 8.84
CA PHE A 416 -7.23 4.21 8.79
C PHE A 416 -6.08 4.93 8.08
N MET A 417 -6.34 5.48 6.88
CA MET A 417 -5.33 6.20 6.10
C MET A 417 -4.88 7.50 6.78
N ASP A 418 -5.78 8.20 7.50
CA ASP A 418 -5.41 9.38 8.30
C ASP A 418 -4.46 9.00 9.45
N ILE A 419 -4.74 7.92 10.18
CA ILE A 419 -3.85 7.41 11.24
C ILE A 419 -2.49 6.99 10.66
N VAL A 420 -2.49 6.27 9.53
CA VAL A 420 -1.26 5.90 8.82
C VAL A 420 -0.44 7.14 8.47
N ASN A 421 -1.07 8.14 7.87
CA ASN A 421 -0.42 9.42 7.54
C ASN A 421 0.19 10.07 8.79
N LYS A 422 -0.57 10.16 9.88
CA LYS A 422 -0.11 10.76 11.15
C LYS A 422 1.09 10.02 11.75
N ILE A 423 1.11 8.69 11.65
CA ILE A 423 2.26 7.89 12.10
C ILE A 423 3.49 8.19 11.25
N PHE A 424 3.37 8.23 9.92
CA PHE A 424 4.51 8.48 9.04
C PHE A 424 5.02 9.93 9.11
N VAL A 425 4.12 10.90 9.20
CA VAL A 425 4.48 12.33 9.24
C VAL A 425 4.86 12.80 10.64
N GLY A 426 4.33 12.15 11.69
CA GLY A 426 4.55 12.56 13.09
C GLY A 426 3.48 13.49 13.64
N ASN A 427 2.31 13.54 13.01
CA ASN A 427 1.21 14.36 13.47
C ASN A 427 0.46 13.71 14.64
N SER A 428 -0.13 14.53 15.49
CA SER A 428 -0.81 14.06 16.70
C SER A 428 -2.10 13.30 16.40
N ILE A 429 -2.36 12.29 17.24
CA ILE A 429 -3.59 11.49 17.26
C ILE A 429 -4.28 11.67 18.61
N ASP A 430 -5.58 11.88 18.58
CA ASP A 430 -6.38 12.06 19.79
C ASP A 430 -6.62 10.72 20.50
N TYR A 431 -6.31 10.66 21.79
CA TYR A 431 -6.48 9.49 22.63
C TYR A 431 -7.95 9.05 22.76
N HIS A 432 -8.86 10.00 22.97
CA HIS A 432 -10.29 9.69 23.17
C HIS A 432 -10.92 9.13 21.90
N LEU A 433 -10.47 9.61 20.72
CA LEU A 433 -10.89 9.04 19.44
C LEU A 433 -10.52 7.55 19.36
N LEU A 434 -9.31 7.20 19.74
CA LEU A 434 -8.85 5.81 19.68
C LEU A 434 -9.57 4.94 20.69
N ILE A 435 -9.69 5.38 21.95
CA ILE A 435 -10.42 4.64 23.01
C ILE A 435 -11.85 4.32 22.57
N LYS A 436 -12.54 5.30 22.00
CA LYS A 436 -13.91 5.11 21.48
C LYS A 436 -13.99 3.93 20.48
N TYR A 437 -13.10 3.89 19.49
CA TYR A 437 -13.14 2.82 18.47
C TYR A 437 -12.60 1.50 18.99
N ILE A 438 -11.62 1.52 19.90
CA ILE A 438 -11.11 0.32 20.56
C ILE A 438 -12.23 -0.34 21.35
N ILE A 439 -12.93 0.39 22.22
CA ILE A 439 -14.00 -0.19 23.05
C ILE A 439 -15.23 -0.61 22.24
N LEU A 440 -15.58 0.12 21.19
CA LEU A 440 -16.64 -0.30 20.27
C LEU A 440 -16.31 -1.65 19.64
N ARG A 441 -15.06 -1.87 19.22
CA ARG A 441 -14.64 -3.15 18.66
C ARG A 441 -14.61 -4.27 19.69
N ILE A 442 -14.21 -3.98 20.92
CA ILE A 442 -14.23 -4.96 22.03
C ILE A 442 -15.67 -5.38 22.33
N ARG A 443 -16.61 -4.41 22.37
CA ARG A 443 -18.04 -4.68 22.59
C ARG A 443 -18.63 -5.59 21.51
N ASP A 444 -18.31 -5.37 20.22
CA ASP A 444 -18.73 -6.25 19.13
C ASP A 444 -18.32 -7.72 19.36
N ILE A 445 -17.11 -7.94 19.88
CA ILE A 445 -16.57 -9.28 20.15
C ILE A 445 -17.20 -9.87 21.39
N PHE A 446 -17.38 -9.06 22.43
CA PHE A 446 -18.01 -9.47 23.67
C PHE A 446 -19.48 -9.84 23.46
N ASP A 447 -20.25 -9.04 22.72
CA ASP A 447 -21.66 -9.27 22.43
C ASP A 447 -21.85 -10.52 21.53
N ALA A 448 -20.85 -10.87 20.71
CA ALA A 448 -20.79 -12.10 19.91
C ALA A 448 -20.29 -13.35 20.70
N ASP A 449 -20.10 -13.22 22.00
CA ASP A 449 -19.62 -14.28 22.91
C ASP A 449 -18.24 -14.87 22.53
N HIS A 450 -17.36 -14.02 22.01
CA HIS A 450 -15.98 -14.37 21.68
C HIS A 450 -14.98 -13.78 22.71
N PRO A 451 -13.79 -14.39 22.88
CA PRO A 451 -12.73 -13.87 23.75
C PRO A 451 -12.26 -12.48 23.30
N THR A 452 -12.17 -11.54 24.24
CA THR A 452 -11.77 -10.14 23.99
C THR A 452 -10.27 -9.90 24.11
N ASN A 453 -9.53 -10.80 24.76
CA ASN A 453 -8.14 -10.62 25.19
C ASN A 453 -7.18 -10.14 24.08
N VAL A 454 -7.18 -10.81 22.91
CA VAL A 454 -6.31 -10.41 21.78
C VAL A 454 -6.65 -9.00 21.29
N THR A 455 -7.94 -8.65 21.20
CA THR A 455 -8.37 -7.33 20.72
C THR A 455 -8.06 -6.25 21.73
N THR A 456 -8.32 -6.48 23.01
CA THR A 456 -8.01 -5.54 24.10
C THR A 456 -6.51 -5.26 24.18
N LEU A 457 -5.70 -6.31 24.14
CA LEU A 457 -4.24 -6.18 24.18
C LEU A 457 -3.68 -5.50 22.91
N ASN A 458 -4.24 -5.76 21.74
CA ASN A 458 -3.91 -5.01 20.52
C ASN A 458 -4.29 -3.52 20.63
N GLY A 459 -5.40 -3.19 21.29
CA GLY A 459 -5.77 -1.81 21.60
C GLY A 459 -4.76 -1.14 22.52
N PHE A 460 -4.35 -1.83 23.57
CA PHE A 460 -3.34 -1.34 24.50
C PHE A 460 -1.96 -1.21 23.83
N LEU A 461 -1.57 -2.17 23.01
CA LEU A 461 -0.35 -2.14 22.19
C LEU A 461 -0.33 -0.90 21.28
N LEU A 462 -1.43 -0.61 20.59
CA LEU A 462 -1.57 0.58 19.74
C LEU A 462 -1.38 1.87 20.54
N LEU A 463 -2.03 1.99 21.69
CA LEU A 463 -1.90 3.16 22.56
C LEU A 463 -0.47 3.34 23.07
N CYS A 464 0.18 2.27 23.53
CA CYS A 464 1.57 2.27 23.96
C CYS A 464 2.52 2.68 22.83
N TYR A 465 2.32 2.15 21.63
CA TYR A 465 3.13 2.49 20.47
C TYR A 465 3.02 3.98 20.11
N LEU A 466 1.81 4.51 20.04
CA LEU A 466 1.58 5.93 19.68
C LEU A 466 2.08 6.89 20.77
N LYS A 467 2.00 6.48 22.04
CA LYS A 467 2.56 7.23 23.17
C LYS A 467 4.08 7.27 23.10
N GLU A 468 4.73 6.14 22.91
CA GLU A 468 6.17 6.01 22.79
C GLU A 468 6.72 6.75 21.55
N LEU A 469 5.93 6.76 20.45
CA LEU A 469 6.23 7.53 19.23
C LEU A 469 6.07 9.06 19.44
N GLY A 470 5.49 9.49 20.58
CA GLY A 470 5.30 10.90 20.94
C GLY A 470 4.14 11.60 20.24
N ILE A 471 3.24 10.86 19.57
CA ILE A 471 2.15 11.43 18.79
C ILE A 471 0.77 11.25 19.42
N LEU A 472 0.63 10.49 20.50
CA LEU A 472 -0.63 10.36 21.23
C LEU A 472 -0.85 11.59 22.13
N LYS A 473 -1.95 12.30 21.94
CA LYS A 473 -2.29 13.53 22.65
C LYS A 473 -3.60 13.38 23.46
N ASN A 474 -3.82 14.33 24.36
CA ASN A 474 -5.03 14.43 25.18
C ASN A 474 -5.21 13.29 26.20
N ILE A 475 -4.13 12.62 26.59
CA ILE A 475 -4.16 11.81 27.80
C ILE A 475 -4.13 12.78 28.98
N ARG A 476 -5.20 12.80 29.79
CA ARG A 476 -5.26 13.65 30.99
C ARG A 476 -4.22 13.16 32.00
N SER A 477 -3.38 14.06 32.50
CA SER A 477 -2.49 13.84 33.61
C SER A 477 -2.98 14.66 34.80
N GLU A 478 -3.35 14.00 35.88
CA GLU A 478 -3.74 14.68 37.14
C GLU A 478 -2.52 14.96 38.03
N MET A 479 -1.35 14.42 37.69
CA MET A 479 -0.15 14.62 38.49
C MET A 479 0.59 15.89 38.08
N LYS A 480 0.49 16.93 38.92
CA LYS A 480 1.49 17.98 39.01
C LYS A 480 2.78 17.37 39.59
N ASP A 481 3.89 17.67 38.93
CA ASP A 481 5.25 17.57 39.40
C ASP A 481 5.47 16.80 40.72
N MET A 482 5.69 15.51 40.65
CA MET A 482 6.49 14.82 41.64
C MET A 482 7.79 14.40 40.97
N ASP A 483 8.87 14.82 41.60
CA ASP A 483 10.26 14.66 41.25
C ASP A 483 10.57 13.33 40.51
N LYS A 484 11.37 13.44 39.48
CA LYS A 484 12.07 12.35 38.83
C LYS A 484 12.81 11.51 39.86
N LEU A 485 12.17 10.53 40.42
CA LEU A 485 12.80 9.46 41.14
C LEU A 485 13.23 8.39 40.12
N GLY A 486 14.54 8.25 40.03
CA GLY A 486 15.36 7.17 39.52
C GLY A 486 14.81 6.30 38.39
N GLU A 487 15.46 6.36 37.25
CA GLU A 487 15.40 5.39 36.16
C GLU A 487 15.81 3.99 36.69
N GLY A 488 14.86 3.28 37.31
CA GLY A 488 14.89 1.85 37.42
C GLY A 488 13.83 1.34 36.43
N GLU A 489 14.25 0.81 35.31
CA GLU A 489 13.39 0.02 34.42
C GLU A 489 12.85 -1.21 35.19
N LEU A 490 11.78 -1.02 35.97
CA LEU A 490 10.98 -2.13 36.47
C LEU A 490 10.24 -2.73 35.28
N SER A 491 10.87 -3.69 34.61
CA SER A 491 10.22 -4.44 33.54
C SER A 491 9.15 -5.34 34.15
N ILE A 492 8.01 -5.43 33.49
CA ILE A 492 6.90 -6.35 33.83
C ILE A 492 7.39 -7.81 33.88
N GLU A 493 8.56 -8.11 33.33
CA GLU A 493 9.24 -9.41 33.34
C GLU A 493 9.55 -9.92 34.76
N HIS A 494 9.64 -9.03 35.76
CA HIS A 494 10.01 -9.36 37.15
C HIS A 494 8.82 -9.40 38.12
N LEU A 495 7.58 -9.58 37.64
CA LEU A 495 6.39 -9.67 38.50
C LEU A 495 6.26 -11.02 39.24
N GLU A 496 6.94 -12.08 38.78
CA GLU A 496 6.90 -13.38 39.43
C GLU A 496 7.49 -13.36 40.80
N GLY A 497 6.82 -14.04 41.76
CA GLY A 497 7.25 -14.11 43.13
C GLY A 497 7.03 -12.86 43.99
N LEU A 498 6.56 -11.74 43.41
CA LEU A 498 6.24 -10.53 44.18
C LEU A 498 4.86 -10.67 44.87
N PRO A 499 4.70 -10.08 46.10
CA PRO A 499 3.39 -9.87 46.70
C PRO A 499 2.43 -9.12 45.77
N LEU A 500 1.13 -9.38 45.86
CA LEU A 500 0.11 -8.82 44.94
C LEU A 500 0.17 -7.29 44.90
N GLU A 501 0.28 -6.62 46.05
CA GLU A 501 0.36 -5.15 46.09
C GLU A 501 1.57 -4.61 45.33
N GLN A 502 2.71 -5.32 45.38
CA GLN A 502 3.93 -4.94 44.65
C GLN A 502 3.75 -5.20 43.13
N LYS A 503 3.12 -6.31 42.74
CA LYS A 503 2.77 -6.57 41.33
C LYS A 503 1.92 -5.44 40.75
N ILE A 504 0.87 -5.02 41.47
CA ILE A 504 -0.04 -3.94 41.09
C ILE A 504 0.70 -2.61 40.99
N LYS A 505 1.52 -2.26 41.96
CA LYS A 505 2.33 -1.02 41.95
C LYS A 505 3.27 -1.00 40.74
N SER A 506 4.02 -2.08 40.53
CA SER A 506 4.97 -2.18 39.39
C SER A 506 4.25 -2.09 38.05
N PHE A 507 3.07 -2.71 37.90
CA PHE A 507 2.26 -2.62 36.70
C PHE A 507 1.81 -1.18 36.43
N PHE A 508 1.31 -0.47 37.44
CA PHE A 508 0.88 0.92 37.28
C PHE A 508 2.06 1.88 37.01
N GLN A 509 3.19 1.69 37.66
CA GLN A 509 4.40 2.46 37.39
C GLN A 509 4.92 2.26 35.96
N SER A 510 5.00 1.01 35.51
CA SER A 510 5.39 0.69 34.12
C SER A 510 4.42 1.26 33.08
N ASN A 511 3.19 1.60 33.47
CA ASN A 511 2.13 2.11 32.61
C ASN A 511 1.58 3.46 33.10
N GLU A 512 2.38 4.26 33.83
CA GLU A 512 1.94 5.50 34.50
C GLU A 512 1.23 6.49 33.54
N ALA A 513 1.70 6.59 32.29
CA ALA A 513 1.11 7.44 31.28
C ALA A 513 -0.37 7.15 31.01
N PHE A 514 -0.86 5.96 31.32
CA PHE A 514 -2.24 5.52 31.11
C PHE A 514 -3.03 5.47 32.41
N PHE A 515 -2.41 5.10 33.53
CA PHE A 515 -3.03 5.01 34.85
C PHE A 515 -2.87 6.30 35.65
N THR A 516 -3.29 7.40 35.06
CA THR A 516 -3.11 8.78 35.55
C THR A 516 -4.08 9.18 36.67
N SER A 517 -5.14 8.39 36.94
CA SER A 517 -6.12 8.65 37.99
C SER A 517 -6.42 7.40 38.80
N ASN A 518 -6.90 7.61 40.04
CA ASN A 518 -7.32 6.51 40.89
C ASN A 518 -8.58 5.80 40.37
N ALA A 519 -9.47 6.50 39.66
CA ALA A 519 -10.64 5.94 39.02
C ALA A 519 -10.27 4.88 37.94
N LYS A 520 -9.28 5.19 37.08
CA LYS A 520 -8.76 4.21 36.10
C LYS A 520 -8.15 3.00 36.77
N LYS A 521 -7.39 3.19 37.86
CA LYS A 521 -6.78 2.10 38.64
C LYS A 521 -7.86 1.23 39.29
N ALA A 522 -8.88 1.85 39.89
CA ALA A 522 -10.01 1.16 40.49
C ALA A 522 -10.78 0.32 39.45
N ALA A 523 -11.17 0.94 38.32
CA ALA A 523 -11.87 0.25 37.24
C ALA A 523 -11.07 -0.95 36.68
N PHE A 524 -9.76 -0.77 36.50
CA PHE A 524 -8.87 -1.84 36.06
C PHE A 524 -8.84 -3.04 37.03
N LEU A 525 -8.60 -2.78 38.32
CA LEU A 525 -8.49 -3.84 39.32
C LEU A 525 -9.83 -4.53 39.56
N GLU A 526 -10.93 -3.81 39.51
CA GLU A 526 -12.26 -4.39 39.56
C GLU A 526 -12.53 -5.32 38.36
N GLY A 527 -12.04 -4.94 37.16
CA GLY A 527 -12.05 -5.82 35.99
C GLY A 527 -11.28 -7.13 36.23
N VAL A 528 -10.10 -7.06 36.88
CA VAL A 528 -9.33 -8.25 37.29
C VAL A 528 -10.17 -9.13 38.21
N LEU A 529 -10.81 -8.58 39.24
CA LEU A 529 -11.65 -9.29 40.19
C LEU A 529 -12.90 -9.90 39.52
N ALA A 530 -13.54 -9.17 38.62
CA ALA A 530 -14.67 -9.63 37.82
C ALA A 530 -14.30 -10.86 36.99
N GLN A 531 -13.13 -10.87 36.37
CA GLN A 531 -12.68 -12.02 35.59
C GLN A 531 -12.40 -13.26 36.46
N PHE A 532 -11.86 -13.08 37.65
CA PHE A 532 -11.73 -14.18 38.60
C PHE A 532 -13.08 -14.79 38.97
N LEU A 533 -14.10 -13.94 39.21
CA LEU A 533 -15.47 -14.47 39.44
C LEU A 533 -16.00 -15.22 38.23
N LEU A 534 -15.85 -14.70 37.01
CA LEU A 534 -16.32 -15.38 35.79
C LEU A 534 -15.61 -16.74 35.60
N ASN A 535 -14.30 -16.82 35.87
CA ASN A 535 -13.54 -18.06 35.79
C ASN A 535 -14.03 -19.09 36.82
N ASN A 536 -14.29 -18.65 38.06
CA ASN A 536 -14.85 -19.51 39.10
C ASN A 536 -16.24 -20.04 38.73
N GLN A 537 -17.10 -19.21 38.16
CA GLN A 537 -18.42 -19.64 37.69
C GLN A 537 -18.31 -20.67 36.56
N LEU A 538 -17.45 -20.40 35.58
CA LEU A 538 -17.21 -21.30 34.44
C LEU A 538 -16.72 -22.67 34.93
N GLN A 539 -15.76 -22.69 35.86
CA GLN A 539 -15.20 -23.92 36.44
C GLN A 539 -16.26 -24.74 37.22
N LYS A 540 -17.10 -24.09 38.05
CA LYS A 540 -18.05 -24.75 38.91
C LYS A 540 -19.37 -25.12 38.22
N ARG A 541 -19.81 -24.37 37.22
CA ARG A 541 -21.16 -24.49 36.62
C ARG A 541 -21.13 -24.72 35.11
N GLY A 542 -19.98 -24.69 34.46
CA GLY A 542 -19.87 -24.72 33.01
C GLY A 542 -20.43 -23.47 32.29
N ALA A 543 -20.84 -22.44 33.04
CA ALA A 543 -21.38 -21.17 32.54
C ALA A 543 -21.02 -20.03 33.49
N ALA A 544 -20.95 -18.80 32.96
CA ALA A 544 -20.61 -17.59 33.70
C ALA A 544 -21.77 -16.57 33.71
N PRO A 545 -22.85 -16.82 34.48
CA PRO A 545 -24.05 -15.97 34.45
C PRO A 545 -23.81 -14.51 34.91
N PHE A 546 -22.75 -14.26 35.65
CA PHE A 546 -22.39 -12.88 36.02
C PHE A 546 -22.01 -12.02 34.84
N ARG A 547 -21.68 -12.63 33.69
CA ARG A 547 -21.37 -11.94 32.44
C ARG A 547 -22.49 -10.96 32.02
N ASP A 548 -23.76 -11.33 32.23
CA ASP A 548 -24.92 -10.50 31.90
C ASP A 548 -24.96 -9.19 32.72
N LYS A 549 -24.42 -9.22 33.96
CA LYS A 549 -24.28 -8.06 34.83
C LYS A 549 -23.27 -7.01 34.32
N LEU A 550 -22.40 -7.38 33.39
CA LEU A 550 -21.43 -6.48 32.79
C LEU A 550 -22.05 -5.56 31.71
N HIS A 551 -23.35 -5.72 31.44
CA HIS A 551 -24.13 -4.85 30.55
C HIS A 551 -23.47 -4.57 29.18
N GLY A 552 -22.90 -5.61 28.54
CA GLY A 552 -22.20 -5.48 27.27
C GLY A 552 -20.97 -4.56 27.34
N LEU A 553 -20.30 -4.53 28.49
CA LEU A 553 -19.11 -3.69 28.76
C LEU A 553 -19.36 -2.19 28.62
N ARG A 554 -20.58 -1.73 28.92
CA ARG A 554 -20.94 -0.30 28.93
C ARG A 554 -20.80 0.27 30.35
N MET A 555 -19.55 0.36 30.82
CA MET A 555 -19.23 0.81 32.16
C MET A 555 -19.41 2.32 32.29
N ASN A 556 -19.90 2.74 33.45
CA ASN A 556 -19.89 4.10 33.94
C ASN A 556 -19.59 4.09 35.45
N GLU A 557 -19.34 5.24 36.05
CA GLU A 557 -19.01 5.36 37.46
C GLU A 557 -20.03 4.64 38.38
N ALA A 558 -21.34 4.87 38.15
CA ALA A 558 -22.37 4.28 38.97
C ALA A 558 -22.42 2.74 38.85
N LEU A 559 -22.23 2.22 37.68
CA LEU A 559 -22.20 0.77 37.43
C LEU A 559 -20.97 0.14 38.12
N ILE A 560 -19.77 0.71 37.91
CA ILE A 560 -18.55 0.23 38.54
C ILE A 560 -18.68 0.21 40.06
N LYS A 561 -19.11 1.31 40.69
CA LYS A 561 -19.31 1.35 42.14
C LYS A 561 -20.34 0.33 42.65
N ARG A 562 -21.33 -0.04 41.84
CA ARG A 562 -22.33 -1.06 42.19
C ARG A 562 -21.84 -2.50 42.00
N LEU A 563 -20.99 -2.73 41.00
CA LEU A 563 -20.51 -4.07 40.67
C LEU A 563 -19.61 -4.65 41.76
N LEU A 564 -18.79 -3.85 42.42
CA LEU A 564 -17.85 -4.34 43.43
C LEU A 564 -18.53 -5.16 44.54
N PRO A 565 -19.56 -4.65 45.29
CA PRO A 565 -20.27 -5.47 46.28
C PRO A 565 -21.00 -6.65 45.67
N GLU A 566 -21.52 -6.56 44.43
CA GLU A 566 -22.16 -7.71 43.78
C GLU A 566 -21.14 -8.83 43.48
N ILE A 567 -19.91 -8.48 43.07
CA ILE A 567 -18.81 -9.44 42.82
C ILE A 567 -18.39 -10.10 44.14
N GLN A 568 -18.17 -9.28 45.17
CA GLN A 568 -17.79 -9.77 46.52
C GLN A 568 -18.81 -10.79 47.06
N ASN A 569 -20.10 -10.44 47.09
CA ASN A 569 -21.18 -11.31 47.52
C ASN A 569 -21.19 -12.64 46.73
N LYS A 570 -20.93 -12.57 45.42
CA LYS A 570 -20.89 -13.80 44.60
C LYS A 570 -19.67 -14.67 44.88
N LEU A 571 -18.49 -14.07 45.10
CA LEU A 571 -17.28 -14.81 45.47
C LEU A 571 -17.44 -15.48 46.83
N GLU A 572 -18.11 -14.84 47.82
CA GLU A 572 -18.45 -15.41 49.10
C GLU A 572 -19.43 -16.60 48.98
N GLU A 573 -20.49 -16.51 48.15
CA GLU A 573 -21.40 -17.60 47.84
C GLU A 573 -20.67 -18.86 47.29
N TYR A 574 -19.54 -18.67 46.61
CA TYR A 574 -18.72 -19.77 46.10
C TYR A 574 -17.66 -20.29 47.10
N ASN A 575 -17.64 -19.77 48.35
CA ASN A 575 -16.61 -20.03 49.34
C ASN A 575 -15.18 -19.78 48.83
N ARG A 576 -14.99 -18.79 47.97
CA ARG A 576 -13.73 -18.44 47.35
C ARG A 576 -13.26 -17.05 47.84
N ASN A 577 -13.00 -16.91 49.14
CA ASN A 577 -12.59 -15.65 49.75
C ASN A 577 -11.05 -15.38 49.61
N TYR A 578 -10.46 -15.90 48.56
CA TYR A 578 -9.00 -15.77 48.31
C TYR A 578 -8.57 -14.36 47.86
N TYR A 579 -9.51 -13.53 47.43
CA TYR A 579 -9.20 -12.25 46.80
C TYR A 579 -9.30 -11.05 47.75
N ARG A 580 -9.32 -11.26 49.05
CA ARG A 580 -9.47 -10.17 50.05
C ARG A 580 -8.42 -9.06 49.92
N GLU A 581 -7.17 -9.41 49.68
CA GLU A 581 -6.10 -8.41 49.47
C GLU A 581 -6.41 -7.52 48.23
N LEU A 582 -6.85 -8.13 47.13
CA LEU A 582 -7.25 -7.38 45.91
C LEU A 582 -8.46 -6.50 46.19
N GLU A 583 -9.48 -7.01 46.92
CA GLU A 583 -10.67 -6.25 47.29
C GLU A 583 -10.34 -5.02 48.15
N GLU A 584 -9.42 -5.17 49.10
CA GLU A 584 -8.93 -4.05 49.94
C GLU A 584 -8.20 -2.99 49.10
N ILE A 585 -7.37 -3.41 48.16
CA ILE A 585 -6.68 -2.50 47.25
C ILE A 585 -7.66 -1.77 46.34
N ILE A 586 -8.68 -2.45 45.82
CA ILE A 586 -9.75 -1.83 45.00
C ILE A 586 -10.49 -0.77 45.85
N ALA A 587 -10.94 -1.15 47.06
CA ALA A 587 -11.65 -0.24 47.97
C ALA A 587 -10.81 1.02 48.30
N ARG A 588 -9.49 0.87 48.49
CA ARG A 588 -8.56 1.98 48.69
C ARG A 588 -8.57 2.93 47.48
N TYR A 589 -8.50 2.41 46.23
CA TYR A 589 -8.54 3.24 45.04
C TYR A 589 -9.91 3.90 44.84
N PHE A 590 -11.03 3.25 45.22
CA PHE A 590 -12.35 3.89 45.21
C PHE A 590 -12.42 5.07 46.15
N ILE A 591 -11.92 4.93 47.36
CA ILE A 591 -11.86 6.03 48.35
C ILE A 591 -11.00 7.19 47.83
N LEU A 592 -9.85 6.89 47.25
CA LEU A 592 -8.92 7.89 46.70
C LEU A 592 -9.43 8.55 45.41
N SER A 593 -10.33 7.93 44.68
CA SER A 593 -10.92 8.51 43.48
C SER A 593 -12.02 9.53 43.75
N GLY A 594 -12.58 9.54 44.96
CA GLY A 594 -13.63 10.47 45.36
C GLY A 594 -14.94 10.27 44.61
N GLU A 595 -15.74 11.34 44.63
CA GLU A 595 -17.01 11.40 43.91
C GLU A 595 -16.85 12.14 42.59
N ASN A 596 -17.70 11.82 41.60
CA ASN A 596 -17.75 12.49 40.28
C ASN A 596 -16.45 12.27 39.47
N TRP A 597 -16.23 11.07 39.03
CA TRP A 597 -15.10 10.70 38.18
C TRP A 597 -15.11 11.46 36.85
N ARG A 598 -13.95 11.90 36.42
CA ARG A 598 -13.80 12.73 35.19
C ARG A 598 -13.57 11.91 33.94
N GLU A 599 -13.38 10.62 34.09
CA GLU A 599 -13.16 9.66 32.99
C GLU A 599 -14.46 9.48 32.17
N SER A 600 -14.29 9.38 30.86
CA SER A 600 -15.39 9.02 29.99
C SER A 600 -15.83 7.57 30.21
N ASN A 601 -17.09 7.27 29.92
CA ASN A 601 -17.59 5.90 30.00
C ASN A 601 -16.80 4.92 29.11
N ASP A 602 -16.26 5.41 27.99
CA ASP A 602 -15.43 4.60 27.10
C ASP A 602 -14.05 4.31 27.71
N GLU A 603 -13.44 5.27 28.43
CA GLU A 603 -12.22 5.04 29.20
C GLU A 603 -12.45 4.04 30.34
N LEU A 604 -13.48 4.24 31.16
CA LEU A 604 -13.82 3.32 32.24
C LEU A 604 -14.07 1.91 31.72
N SER A 605 -14.80 1.76 30.62
CA SER A 605 -15.02 0.47 29.96
C SER A 605 -13.72 -0.17 29.49
N PHE A 606 -12.84 0.61 28.86
CA PHE A 606 -11.57 0.10 28.36
C PHE A 606 -10.67 -0.39 29.49
N TYR A 607 -10.49 0.39 30.56
CA TYR A 607 -9.64 -0.02 31.69
C TYR A 607 -10.22 -1.22 32.44
N PHE A 608 -11.54 -1.29 32.62
CA PHE A 608 -12.19 -2.45 33.20
C PHE A 608 -11.90 -3.73 32.39
N VAL A 609 -12.10 -3.68 31.07
CA VAL A 609 -11.83 -4.85 30.20
C VAL A 609 -10.35 -5.17 30.12
N LEU A 610 -9.47 -4.16 30.12
CA LEU A 610 -8.02 -4.40 30.18
C LEU A 610 -7.66 -5.17 31.46
N GLY A 611 -8.29 -4.84 32.59
CA GLY A 611 -8.15 -5.61 33.84
C GLY A 611 -8.62 -7.05 33.68
N MET A 612 -9.82 -7.25 33.12
CA MET A 612 -10.35 -8.60 32.87
C MET A 612 -9.37 -9.44 32.05
N ASP A 613 -8.89 -8.89 30.94
CA ASP A 613 -8.07 -9.62 29.97
C ASP A 613 -6.59 -9.80 30.41
N THR A 614 -6.13 -9.05 31.45
CA THR A 614 -4.79 -9.18 32.02
C THR A 614 -4.76 -9.83 33.41
N HIS A 615 -5.89 -10.35 33.91
CA HIS A 615 -6.03 -10.90 35.26
C HIS A 615 -4.97 -11.95 35.61
N LYS A 616 -4.48 -12.72 34.65
CA LYS A 616 -3.45 -13.75 34.85
C LYS A 616 -2.13 -13.19 35.42
N LEU A 617 -1.82 -11.91 35.17
CA LEU A 617 -0.63 -11.25 35.73
C LEU A 617 -0.71 -11.06 37.26
N PHE A 618 -1.91 -11.15 37.82
CA PHE A 618 -2.22 -10.87 39.23
C PHE A 618 -2.67 -12.11 40.00
N LYS A 619 -2.56 -13.31 39.42
CA LYS A 619 -2.77 -14.55 40.15
C LYS A 619 -1.77 -14.70 41.31
N ASP A 620 -2.25 -15.20 42.46
CA ASP A 620 -1.39 -15.57 43.57
C ASP A 620 -0.81 -16.96 43.37
N VAL A 621 0.43 -17.17 43.80
CA VAL A 621 1.13 -18.48 43.71
C VAL A 621 0.38 -19.59 44.46
N ARG A 622 -0.44 -19.24 45.45
CA ARG A 622 -1.27 -20.20 46.23
C ARG A 622 -2.43 -20.80 45.45
N GLU A 623 -2.86 -20.21 44.34
CA GLU A 623 -3.92 -20.75 43.49
C GLU A 623 -3.43 -21.83 42.49
N GLU A 624 -2.14 -21.94 42.25
CA GLU A 624 -1.56 -22.95 41.37
C GLU A 624 -1.51 -24.33 42.02
N GLU A 625 -1.31 -24.40 43.34
CA GLU A 625 -1.26 -25.69 44.08
C GLU A 625 -2.62 -26.37 44.19
N ASP A 626 -3.75 -25.62 44.22
CA ASP A 626 -5.11 -26.19 44.31
C ASP A 626 -5.65 -26.66 42.94
N THR A 627 -5.05 -26.26 41.81
CA THR A 627 -5.47 -26.70 40.48
C THR A 627 -4.75 -27.96 39.98
N GLU A 628 -3.57 -28.29 40.50
CA GLU A 628 -2.84 -29.54 40.19
C GLU A 628 -3.29 -30.74 41.01
N GLY A 629 -4.06 -30.52 42.08
CA GLY A 629 -4.56 -31.59 42.99
C GLY A 629 -5.83 -32.31 42.57
N VAL A 630 -6.43 -31.96 41.41
CA VAL A 630 -7.66 -32.56 40.85
C VAL A 630 -7.43 -32.92 39.39
N THR A 631 -6.60 -33.93 39.17
CA THR A 631 -6.59 -34.72 37.93
C THR A 631 -6.95 -36.16 38.21
#